data_6b40585da6f75d3aef07d75dc3258463
#
_entry.id   6b40585da6f75d3aef07d75dc3258463
#
_cell.length_a   1.000
_cell.length_b   1.000
_cell.length_c   1.000
_cell.angle_alpha   90.00
_cell.angle_beta   90.00
_cell.angle_gamma   90.00
#
_symmetry.space_group_name_H-M   'P 1'
#
loop_
_entity.id
_entity.type
_entity.pdbx_description
1 polymer ?
#
loop_
_entity_poly.entity_id
_entity_poly.type
_entity_poly.pdbx_seq_one_letter_code
_entity_poly.pdbx_strand_id
1 'polypeptide(L)'
;MADFAFTRQDETHVAAATTKTVPLTCHGHSRPITHVSFSSLPASTANSAAPSSQYYMISACKDNNPMLRDGLTGDWIGTFIGHKGAVWSSKLSEDASLAATGSADFSAKVWDTFTGECITTLAHEHIVRSVAFPPVSGRVGVLATAGMEKKLRVFDLSRATGGDPTANGSSYTNGAGNGSTSTTNGTTSTPSYEIAPGEHQGAIKSLIWSHQDPNLLSTAADDKQLRWFDLRVPTPIATYTLPALPTTTSTNDPTGTLSVAAGKNLYFFHPTQPGLLTKHIATQRDVASVALDAAETRIVTGCPSDTWVHVWDYATGEVVETGRGHHGPVWTTAWSPDGRIYATGSEDGTVKLWKAGEGGYGLWR
;
A
#
# COMPACT_ATOMS: atom_id res chain seq x y z
N MET A 1 18.96 54.37 -49.13
CA MET A 1 18.10 53.18 -49.19
C MET A 1 18.90 52.05 -48.59
N ALA A 2 18.58 51.67 -47.37
CA ALA A 2 19.27 50.60 -46.64
C ALA A 2 18.21 49.51 -46.47
N ASP A 3 18.45 48.36 -47.12
CA ASP A 3 17.65 47.16 -46.98
C ASP A 3 17.91 46.49 -45.64
N PHE A 4 16.85 46.41 -44.83
CA PHE A 4 16.84 45.58 -43.59
C PHE A 4 16.37 44.18 -43.96
N ALA A 5 17.31 43.24 -43.99
CA ALA A 5 17.02 41.82 -44.10
C ALA A 5 16.63 41.30 -42.73
N PHE A 6 15.35 40.88 -42.56
CA PHE A 6 14.83 40.17 -41.41
C PHE A 6 15.19 38.69 -41.53
N THR A 7 16.15 38.22 -40.76
CA THR A 7 16.42 36.80 -40.60
C THR A 7 15.41 36.22 -39.63
N ARG A 8 14.48 35.41 -40.16
CA ARG A 8 13.64 34.50 -39.35
C ARG A 8 14.52 33.42 -38.79
N GLN A 9 14.66 33.37 -37.46
CA GLN A 9 15.12 32.17 -36.78
C GLN A 9 13.94 31.20 -36.69
N ASP A 10 14.00 30.13 -37.47
CA ASP A 10 13.13 28.96 -37.28
C ASP A 10 13.57 28.24 -36.00
N GLU A 11 12.86 28.51 -34.93
CA GLU A 11 12.89 27.65 -33.76
C GLU A 11 12.14 26.36 -34.08
N THR A 12 12.87 25.36 -34.56
CA THR A 12 12.38 24.00 -34.64
C THR A 12 12.24 23.47 -33.21
N HIS A 13 11.06 23.63 -32.63
CA HIS A 13 10.64 22.81 -31.50
C HIS A 13 10.57 21.35 -31.98
N VAL A 14 11.64 20.61 -31.77
CA VAL A 14 11.60 19.16 -31.85
C VAL A 14 10.72 18.70 -30.69
N ALA A 15 9.43 18.48 -30.98
CA ALA A 15 8.55 17.79 -30.06
C ALA A 15 9.15 16.40 -29.81
N ALA A 16 9.68 16.18 -28.62
CA ALA A 16 10.12 14.86 -28.18
C ALA A 16 8.96 13.90 -28.42
N ALA A 17 9.16 12.89 -29.26
CA ALA A 17 8.18 11.86 -29.52
C ALA A 17 7.90 11.15 -28.17
N THR A 18 6.76 11.44 -27.59
CA THR A 18 6.29 10.74 -26.38
C THR A 18 6.06 9.29 -26.76
N THR A 19 7.00 8.43 -26.44
CA THR A 19 6.85 6.98 -26.58
C THR A 19 5.67 6.57 -25.73
N LYS A 20 4.59 6.09 -26.37
CA LYS A 20 3.40 5.61 -25.67
C LYS A 20 3.79 4.35 -24.89
N THR A 21 3.87 4.43 -23.58
CA THR A 21 4.06 3.27 -22.71
C THR A 21 2.78 2.44 -22.73
N VAL A 22 2.88 1.18 -23.20
CA VAL A 22 1.76 0.25 -23.21
C VAL A 22 1.88 -0.63 -21.97
N PRO A 23 0.88 -0.62 -21.07
CA PRO A 23 0.93 -1.44 -19.87
C PRO A 23 0.65 -2.91 -20.17
N LEU A 24 1.21 -3.79 -19.36
CA LEU A 24 0.77 -5.17 -19.28
C LEU A 24 -0.54 -5.23 -18.48
N THR A 25 -1.55 -5.92 -19.00
CA THR A 25 -2.83 -6.09 -18.31
C THR A 25 -2.90 -7.45 -17.64
N CYS A 26 -3.06 -7.44 -16.32
CA CYS A 26 -3.30 -8.63 -15.51
C CYS A 26 -4.80 -8.83 -15.33
N HIS A 27 -5.33 -9.87 -15.96
CA HIS A 27 -6.74 -10.28 -15.90
C HIS A 27 -7.00 -11.27 -14.76
N GLY A 28 -8.28 -11.54 -14.48
CA GLY A 28 -8.72 -12.57 -13.54
C GLY A 28 -9.76 -12.07 -12.54
N HIS A 29 -9.67 -10.84 -12.10
CA HIS A 29 -10.70 -10.23 -11.26
C HIS A 29 -11.94 -9.88 -12.09
N SER A 30 -13.11 -10.04 -11.45
CA SER A 30 -14.43 -9.79 -12.09
C SER A 30 -15.11 -8.53 -11.61
N ARG A 31 -14.52 -7.82 -10.65
CA ARG A 31 -15.04 -6.60 -10.03
C ARG A 31 -13.92 -5.58 -9.78
N PRO A 32 -14.25 -4.36 -9.34
CA PRO A 32 -13.27 -3.31 -9.04
C PRO A 32 -12.13 -3.76 -8.14
N ILE A 33 -10.90 -3.39 -8.52
CA ILE A 33 -9.72 -3.54 -7.71
C ILE A 33 -9.73 -2.47 -6.62
N THR A 34 -9.57 -2.89 -5.38
CA THR A 34 -9.61 -2.01 -4.20
C THR A 34 -8.23 -1.67 -3.66
N HIS A 35 -7.27 -2.59 -3.81
CA HIS A 35 -5.90 -2.40 -3.33
C HIS A 35 -4.92 -3.28 -4.11
N VAL A 36 -3.72 -2.75 -4.33
CA VAL A 36 -2.56 -3.47 -4.89
C VAL A 36 -1.34 -3.14 -4.03
N SER A 37 -0.52 -4.13 -3.74
CA SER A 37 0.78 -3.93 -3.10
C SER A 37 1.79 -4.97 -3.57
N PHE A 38 3.07 -4.60 -3.47
CA PHE A 38 4.19 -5.51 -3.70
C PHE A 38 4.76 -5.99 -2.36
N SER A 39 5.45 -7.14 -2.38
CA SER A 39 6.35 -7.55 -1.31
C SER A 39 7.65 -6.75 -1.39
N SER A 40 8.43 -6.74 -0.31
CA SER A 40 9.79 -6.20 -0.34
C SER A 40 10.71 -7.08 -1.20
N LEU A 41 11.87 -6.56 -1.57
CA LEU A 41 12.93 -7.39 -2.17
C LEU A 41 13.47 -8.34 -1.10
N PRO A 42 13.66 -9.63 -1.42
CA PRO A 42 14.27 -10.54 -0.48
C PRO A 42 15.68 -10.04 -0.12
N ALA A 43 15.99 -10.06 1.17
CA ALA A 43 17.30 -9.69 1.66
C ALA A 43 18.37 -10.55 0.95
N SER A 44 19.36 -9.89 0.33
CA SER A 44 20.46 -10.58 -0.34
C SER A 44 21.19 -11.46 0.69
N THR A 45 21.01 -12.78 0.60
CA THR A 45 21.83 -13.71 1.38
C THR A 45 23.24 -13.64 0.80
N ALA A 46 24.23 -13.38 1.64
CA ALA A 46 25.63 -13.14 1.28
C ALA A 46 26.32 -14.25 0.45
N ASN A 47 25.60 -15.32 0.16
CA ASN A 47 26.10 -16.51 -0.57
C ASN A 47 25.39 -16.78 -1.92
N SER A 48 24.44 -15.96 -2.36
CA SER A 48 23.84 -16.16 -3.67
C SER A 48 24.57 -15.33 -4.74
N ALA A 49 25.11 -16.00 -5.74
CA ALA A 49 25.86 -15.39 -6.85
C ALA A 49 25.02 -14.53 -7.81
N ALA A 50 23.71 -14.43 -7.56
CA ALA A 50 22.80 -13.49 -8.22
C ALA A 50 21.80 -12.97 -7.19
N PRO A 51 21.56 -11.65 -7.10
CA PRO A 51 20.44 -11.13 -6.32
C PRO A 51 19.16 -11.69 -6.95
N SER A 52 18.38 -12.46 -6.18
CA SER A 52 17.04 -12.84 -6.63
C SER A 52 16.21 -11.57 -6.64
N SER A 53 16.01 -10.99 -7.81
CA SER A 53 15.13 -9.83 -8.00
C SER A 53 13.65 -10.23 -8.00
N GLN A 54 13.33 -11.39 -7.44
CA GLN A 54 11.98 -11.91 -7.41
C GLN A 54 11.19 -11.27 -6.25
N TYR A 55 10.12 -10.63 -6.58
CA TYR A 55 9.13 -10.08 -5.64
C TYR A 55 7.73 -10.42 -6.16
N TYR A 56 6.76 -10.33 -5.27
CA TYR A 56 5.38 -10.71 -5.55
C TYR A 56 4.47 -9.51 -5.48
N MET A 57 3.35 -9.58 -6.18
CA MET A 57 2.28 -8.61 -6.14
C MET A 57 1.00 -9.28 -5.63
N ILE A 58 0.32 -8.64 -4.69
CA ILE A 58 -0.99 -9.06 -4.23
C ILE A 58 -2.04 -8.00 -4.55
N SER A 59 -3.19 -8.44 -5.01
CA SER A 59 -4.32 -7.56 -5.32
C SER A 59 -5.57 -7.95 -4.54
N ALA A 60 -6.26 -6.95 -4.00
CA ALA A 60 -7.57 -7.08 -3.38
C ALA A 60 -8.66 -6.59 -4.35
N CYS A 61 -9.82 -7.22 -4.30
CA CYS A 61 -10.91 -6.93 -5.21
C CYS A 61 -12.28 -7.07 -4.53
N LYS A 62 -13.29 -6.38 -5.06
CA LYS A 62 -14.68 -6.53 -4.61
C LYS A 62 -15.30 -7.89 -4.98
N ASP A 63 -14.59 -8.77 -5.70
CA ASP A 63 -15.01 -10.13 -6.04
C ASP A 63 -14.72 -11.17 -4.95
N ASN A 64 -14.25 -10.76 -3.78
CA ASN A 64 -13.91 -11.54 -2.59
C ASN A 64 -12.63 -12.39 -2.70
N ASN A 65 -11.95 -12.38 -3.84
CA ASN A 65 -10.84 -13.27 -4.16
C ASN A 65 -9.52 -12.49 -4.34
N PRO A 66 -8.72 -12.29 -3.30
CA PRO A 66 -7.38 -11.74 -3.47
C PRO A 66 -6.52 -12.63 -4.35
N MET A 67 -5.67 -12.04 -5.19
CA MET A 67 -4.81 -12.77 -6.11
C MET A 67 -3.35 -12.46 -5.85
N LEU A 68 -2.53 -13.50 -5.85
CA LEU A 68 -1.07 -13.45 -5.80
C LEU A 68 -0.52 -13.61 -7.21
N ARG A 69 0.45 -12.78 -7.56
CA ARG A 69 1.10 -12.74 -8.86
C ARG A 69 2.61 -12.58 -8.72
N ASP A 70 3.33 -13.05 -9.72
CA ASP A 70 4.71 -12.64 -9.91
C ASP A 70 4.76 -11.11 -10.09
N GLY A 71 5.61 -10.45 -9.29
CA GLY A 71 5.65 -9.00 -9.27
C GLY A 71 6.28 -8.39 -10.52
N LEU A 72 7.18 -9.12 -11.17
CA LEU A 72 7.89 -8.65 -12.35
C LEU A 72 7.10 -8.90 -13.64
N THR A 73 6.54 -10.11 -13.79
CA THR A 73 5.88 -10.53 -15.04
C THR A 73 4.36 -10.32 -15.01
N GLY A 74 3.76 -10.17 -13.81
CA GLY A 74 2.32 -10.10 -13.63
C GLY A 74 1.59 -11.45 -13.76
N ASP A 75 2.34 -12.54 -13.93
CA ASP A 75 1.77 -13.87 -14.08
C ASP A 75 1.03 -14.29 -12.81
N TRP A 76 -0.12 -14.92 -13.01
CA TRP A 76 -0.93 -15.42 -11.90
C TRP A 76 -0.24 -16.62 -11.22
N ILE A 77 -0.14 -16.57 -9.89
CA ILE A 77 0.40 -17.65 -9.06
C ILE A 77 -0.73 -18.38 -8.34
N GLY A 78 -1.64 -17.63 -7.70
CA GLY A 78 -2.71 -18.22 -6.93
C GLY A 78 -3.81 -17.24 -6.54
N THR A 79 -4.91 -17.78 -6.05
CA THR A 79 -6.06 -17.03 -5.55
C THR A 79 -6.41 -17.49 -4.15
N PHE A 80 -6.52 -16.57 -3.21
CA PHE A 80 -6.94 -16.87 -1.84
C PHE A 80 -8.46 -16.95 -1.76
N ILE A 81 -8.99 -18.13 -1.51
CA ILE A 81 -10.44 -18.40 -1.49
C ILE A 81 -10.93 -18.55 -0.05
N GLY A 82 -11.93 -17.77 0.36
CA GLY A 82 -12.52 -17.93 1.69
C GLY A 82 -13.16 -16.68 2.28
N HIS A 83 -12.95 -15.48 1.72
CA HIS A 83 -13.74 -14.31 2.07
C HIS A 83 -15.15 -14.39 1.47
N LYS A 84 -16.12 -13.85 2.23
CA LYS A 84 -17.55 -13.81 1.82
C LYS A 84 -18.01 -12.40 1.44
N GLY A 85 -17.12 -11.42 1.49
CA GLY A 85 -17.38 -10.03 1.18
C GLY A 85 -16.22 -9.38 0.46
N ALA A 86 -16.45 -8.20 -0.11
CA ALA A 86 -15.44 -7.43 -0.82
C ALA A 86 -14.16 -7.28 0.00
N VAL A 87 -13.02 -7.57 -0.60
CA VAL A 87 -11.72 -7.40 0.04
C VAL A 87 -11.23 -5.97 -0.22
N TRP A 88 -10.90 -5.25 0.85
CA TRP A 88 -10.53 -3.84 0.78
C TRP A 88 -9.03 -3.59 0.85
N SER A 89 -8.30 -4.48 1.49
CA SER A 89 -6.85 -4.35 1.67
C SER A 89 -6.20 -5.71 1.57
N SER A 90 -5.01 -5.75 1.01
CA SER A 90 -4.16 -6.93 0.96
C SER A 90 -2.71 -6.51 1.11
N LYS A 91 -1.95 -7.23 1.92
CA LYS A 91 -0.53 -6.99 2.17
C LYS A 91 0.21 -8.31 2.26
N LEU A 92 1.46 -8.30 1.81
CA LEU A 92 2.40 -9.40 2.01
C LEU A 92 3.32 -9.08 3.19
N SER A 93 3.78 -10.10 3.90
CA SER A 93 4.91 -9.96 4.84
C SER A 93 6.18 -9.59 4.07
N GLU A 94 7.20 -9.11 4.78
CA GLU A 94 8.45 -8.68 4.17
C GLU A 94 9.11 -9.79 3.35
N ASP A 95 9.09 -11.01 3.86
CA ASP A 95 9.61 -12.22 3.20
C ASP A 95 8.61 -12.87 2.23
N ALA A 96 7.43 -12.27 2.07
CA ALA A 96 6.32 -12.78 1.27
C ALA A 96 5.82 -14.18 1.65
N SER A 97 6.17 -14.72 2.81
CA SER A 97 5.68 -16.02 3.29
C SER A 97 4.22 -15.99 3.72
N LEU A 98 3.74 -14.83 4.16
CA LEU A 98 2.38 -14.62 4.60
C LEU A 98 1.70 -13.52 3.80
N ALA A 99 0.39 -13.69 3.59
CA ALA A 99 -0.49 -12.63 3.11
C ALA A 99 -1.53 -12.30 4.18
N ALA A 100 -1.90 -11.01 4.29
CA ALA A 100 -3.02 -10.56 5.10
C ALA A 100 -4.04 -9.84 4.24
N THR A 101 -5.32 -10.05 4.52
CA THR A 101 -6.43 -9.44 3.79
C THR A 101 -7.49 -8.93 4.75
N GLY A 102 -8.06 -7.76 4.46
CA GLY A 102 -9.16 -7.17 5.22
C GLY A 102 -10.42 -7.04 4.37
N SER A 103 -11.57 -7.45 4.91
CA SER A 103 -12.78 -7.63 4.12
C SER A 103 -14.03 -7.01 4.74
N ALA A 104 -15.03 -6.82 3.87
CA ALA A 104 -16.39 -6.42 4.22
C ALA A 104 -17.19 -7.56 4.89
N ASP A 105 -16.66 -8.77 4.96
CA ASP A 105 -17.26 -9.88 5.71
C ASP A 105 -16.97 -9.81 7.22
N PHE A 106 -16.45 -8.67 7.69
CA PHE A 106 -16.09 -8.40 9.09
C PHE A 106 -14.96 -9.30 9.59
N SER A 107 -14.05 -9.65 8.71
CA SER A 107 -12.86 -10.39 9.08
C SER A 107 -11.59 -9.86 8.42
N ALA A 108 -10.47 -10.03 9.10
CA ALA A 108 -9.17 -10.10 8.48
C ALA A 108 -8.72 -11.55 8.45
N LYS A 109 -8.02 -11.95 7.40
CA LYS A 109 -7.49 -13.31 7.26
C LYS A 109 -5.99 -13.26 7.01
N VAL A 110 -5.29 -14.24 7.57
CA VAL A 110 -3.88 -14.49 7.30
C VAL A 110 -3.76 -15.79 6.52
N TRP A 111 -2.96 -15.76 5.49
CA TRP A 111 -2.80 -16.85 4.52
C TRP A 111 -1.33 -17.24 4.43
N ASP A 112 -1.08 -18.51 4.25
CA ASP A 112 0.20 -19.01 3.77
C ASP A 112 0.28 -18.78 2.25
N THR A 113 1.28 -18.07 1.78
CA THR A 113 1.40 -17.73 0.36
C THR A 113 1.85 -18.89 -0.50
N PHE A 114 2.52 -19.86 0.09
CA PHE A 114 3.02 -21.03 -0.61
C PHE A 114 1.93 -22.09 -0.84
N THR A 115 1.09 -22.34 0.18
CA THR A 115 -0.01 -23.29 0.08
C THR A 115 -1.32 -22.69 -0.37
N GLY A 116 -1.51 -21.38 -0.16
CA GLY A 116 -2.77 -20.66 -0.37
C GLY A 116 -3.79 -20.89 0.74
N GLU A 117 -3.45 -21.61 1.80
CA GLU A 117 -4.36 -21.93 2.90
C GLU A 117 -4.55 -20.77 3.87
N CYS A 118 -5.76 -20.66 4.43
CA CYS A 118 -6.06 -19.69 5.47
C CYS A 118 -5.53 -20.20 6.82
N ILE A 119 -4.50 -19.58 7.34
CA ILE A 119 -3.90 -19.93 8.63
C ILE A 119 -4.82 -19.52 9.79
N THR A 120 -5.36 -18.30 9.75
CA THR A 120 -6.26 -17.80 10.80
C THR A 120 -7.24 -16.77 10.28
N THR A 121 -8.39 -16.68 10.94
CA THR A 121 -9.42 -15.66 10.70
C THR A 121 -9.61 -14.83 11.94
N LEU A 122 -9.39 -13.52 11.81
CA LEU A 122 -9.49 -12.53 12.86
C LEU A 122 -10.85 -11.83 12.74
N ALA A 123 -11.74 -12.11 13.70
CA ALA A 123 -13.09 -11.57 13.68
C ALA A 123 -13.11 -10.09 14.12
N HIS A 124 -13.94 -9.32 13.46
CA HIS A 124 -14.19 -7.90 13.71
C HIS A 124 -15.72 -7.66 13.85
N GLU A 125 -16.09 -6.54 14.44
CA GLU A 125 -17.48 -6.12 14.57
C GLU A 125 -18.00 -5.41 13.31
N HIS A 126 -17.08 -4.97 12.42
CA HIS A 126 -17.42 -4.24 11.20
C HIS A 126 -16.35 -4.46 10.11
N ILE A 127 -16.53 -3.84 8.94
CA ILE A 127 -15.66 -3.91 7.78
C ILE A 127 -14.21 -3.58 8.16
N VAL A 128 -13.28 -4.46 7.79
CA VAL A 128 -11.85 -4.22 7.89
C VAL A 128 -11.37 -3.54 6.60
N ARG A 129 -10.87 -2.31 6.74
CA ARG A 129 -10.47 -1.47 5.61
C ARG A 129 -8.99 -1.54 5.32
N SER A 130 -8.17 -1.83 6.32
CA SER A 130 -6.72 -1.86 6.18
C SER A 130 -6.09 -2.89 7.10
N VAL A 131 -5.04 -3.52 6.58
CA VAL A 131 -4.18 -4.45 7.30
C VAL A 131 -2.72 -4.08 7.07
N ALA A 132 -1.86 -4.30 8.05
CA ALA A 132 -0.43 -4.05 7.92
C ALA A 132 0.39 -5.05 8.75
N PHE A 133 1.42 -5.61 8.12
CA PHE A 133 2.47 -6.35 8.81
C PHE A 133 3.58 -5.40 9.28
N PRO A 134 4.27 -5.71 10.39
CA PRO A 134 5.49 -5.01 10.75
C PRO A 134 6.60 -5.32 9.74
N PRO A 135 7.51 -4.38 9.49
CA PRO A 135 8.66 -4.57 8.61
C PRO A 135 9.77 -5.34 9.36
N VAL A 136 9.53 -6.60 9.60
CA VAL A 136 10.49 -7.49 10.28
C VAL A 136 10.84 -8.65 9.37
N SER A 137 12.14 -8.85 9.17
CA SER A 137 12.64 -10.02 8.46
C SER A 137 12.47 -11.26 9.32
N GLY A 138 11.85 -12.30 8.75
CA GLY A 138 11.60 -13.56 9.41
C GLY A 138 10.15 -13.74 9.84
N ARG A 139 9.93 -14.56 10.87
CA ARG A 139 8.57 -14.96 11.26
C ARG A 139 7.76 -13.79 11.81
N VAL A 140 6.67 -13.45 11.12
CA VAL A 140 5.78 -12.37 11.53
C VAL A 140 4.91 -12.84 12.71
N GLY A 141 5.09 -12.19 13.87
CA GLY A 141 4.35 -12.53 15.10
C GLY A 141 3.10 -11.70 15.32
N VAL A 142 2.88 -10.61 14.55
CA VAL A 142 1.76 -9.70 14.79
C VAL A 142 1.18 -9.17 13.47
N LEU A 143 -0.11 -8.77 13.51
CA LEU A 143 -0.81 -8.09 12.42
C LEU A 143 -1.60 -6.92 12.99
N ALA A 144 -1.43 -5.74 12.42
CA ALA A 144 -2.29 -4.61 12.71
C ALA A 144 -3.47 -4.55 11.74
N THR A 145 -4.64 -4.21 12.26
CA THR A 145 -5.88 -4.08 11.48
C THR A 145 -6.64 -2.83 11.89
N ALA A 146 -7.34 -2.24 10.93
CA ALA A 146 -8.19 -1.08 11.18
C ALA A 146 -9.35 -1.01 10.17
N GLY A 147 -10.41 -0.27 10.52
CA GLY A 147 -11.55 -0.17 9.61
C GLY A 147 -12.70 0.69 10.14
N MET A 148 -13.91 0.25 9.81
CA MET A 148 -15.14 0.98 10.15
C MET A 148 -15.48 0.95 11.64
N GLU A 149 -14.86 0.08 12.42
CA GLU A 149 -14.98 0.05 13.88
C GLU A 149 -14.37 1.28 14.56
N LYS A 150 -13.56 2.06 13.85
CA LYS A 150 -12.77 3.19 14.39
C LYS A 150 -11.74 2.74 15.43
N LYS A 151 -11.39 1.46 15.44
CA LYS A 151 -10.43 0.85 16.35
C LYS A 151 -9.17 0.45 15.58
N LEU A 152 -8.02 0.73 16.17
CA LEU A 152 -6.73 0.21 15.72
C LEU A 152 -6.40 -0.99 16.60
N ARG A 153 -6.39 -2.20 16.02
CA ARG A 153 -6.12 -3.44 16.72
C ARG A 153 -4.82 -4.07 16.26
N VAL A 154 -4.10 -4.66 17.19
CA VAL A 154 -2.94 -5.52 16.91
C VAL A 154 -3.24 -6.91 17.43
N PHE A 155 -3.09 -7.89 16.55
CA PHE A 155 -3.32 -9.31 16.83
C PHE A 155 -1.99 -10.03 16.96
N ASP A 156 -1.88 -10.91 17.96
CA ASP A 156 -0.74 -11.81 18.15
C ASP A 156 -0.95 -13.08 17.31
N LEU A 157 -0.11 -13.27 16.31
CA LEU A 157 -0.14 -14.41 15.39
C LEU A 157 0.77 -15.57 15.84
N SER A 158 1.54 -15.44 16.89
CA SER A 158 2.57 -16.41 17.31
C SER A 158 2.03 -17.83 17.47
N ARG A 159 0.82 -17.97 17.98
CA ARG A 159 0.13 -19.25 18.14
C ARG A 159 -0.44 -19.80 16.83
N ALA A 160 -0.91 -18.94 15.95
CA ALA A 160 -1.53 -19.34 14.69
C ALA A 160 -0.49 -19.81 13.67
N THR A 161 0.68 -19.19 13.66
CA THR A 161 1.78 -19.50 12.73
C THR A 161 2.73 -20.60 13.25
N GLY A 162 2.37 -21.31 14.35
CA GLY A 162 3.15 -22.43 14.93
C GLY A 162 4.46 -21.98 15.60
N GLY A 163 4.53 -20.75 16.12
CA GLY A 163 5.69 -20.20 16.85
C GLY A 163 5.79 -20.76 18.26
N ASP A 164 7.02 -21.04 18.67
CA ASP A 164 7.33 -21.26 20.08
C ASP A 164 7.14 -19.91 20.81
N PRO A 165 6.23 -19.80 21.79
CA PRO A 165 5.98 -18.56 22.54
C PRO A 165 7.19 -18.08 23.34
N THR A 166 8.28 -18.88 23.41
CA THR A 166 9.49 -18.53 24.13
C THR A 166 10.63 -17.98 23.28
N ALA A 167 10.50 -18.01 21.93
CA ALA A 167 11.63 -17.79 21.02
C ALA A 167 11.95 -16.31 20.70
N ASN A 168 11.08 -15.34 21.03
CA ASN A 168 11.40 -13.92 20.84
C ASN A 168 10.89 -13.08 22.00
N GLY A 169 11.79 -12.74 22.90
CA GLY A 169 11.58 -11.87 24.07
C GLY A 169 11.41 -10.38 23.72
N SER A 170 10.70 -10.04 22.64
CA SER A 170 10.21 -8.68 22.43
C SER A 170 8.75 -8.63 22.88
N SER A 171 8.55 -8.41 24.17
CA SER A 171 7.22 -8.21 24.72
C SER A 171 6.68 -6.85 24.25
N TYR A 172 5.82 -6.86 23.27
CA TYR A 172 4.98 -5.70 22.91
C TYR A 172 3.88 -5.41 23.98
N THR A 173 4.05 -5.95 25.19
CA THR A 173 3.11 -5.79 26.31
C THR A 173 3.63 -4.81 27.33
N ASN A 174 3.77 -3.52 26.98
CA ASN A 174 3.97 -2.47 27.97
C ASN A 174 3.12 -1.24 27.65
N GLY A 175 1.88 -1.32 27.98
CA GLY A 175 0.97 -0.18 28.01
C GLY A 175 -0.41 -0.69 28.38
N ALA A 176 -0.89 -0.35 29.58
CA ALA A 176 -2.14 -0.73 30.19
C ALA A 176 -3.33 -0.82 29.21
N GLY A 177 -3.41 -1.89 28.45
CA GLY A 177 -4.57 -2.28 27.67
C GLY A 177 -5.14 -3.54 28.28
N ASN A 178 -6.37 -3.47 28.80
CA ASN A 178 -7.13 -4.63 29.25
C ASN A 178 -7.28 -5.61 28.09
N GLY A 179 -6.41 -6.62 28.03
CA GLY A 179 -6.57 -7.76 27.14
C GLY A 179 -7.82 -8.55 27.53
N SER A 180 -8.95 -8.26 26.91
CA SER A 180 -10.16 -9.07 27.11
C SER A 180 -10.06 -10.32 26.26
N THR A 181 -9.71 -11.44 26.87
CA THR A 181 -9.93 -12.78 26.31
C THR A 181 -11.42 -13.11 26.48
N SER A 182 -12.23 -12.90 25.45
CA SER A 182 -13.62 -13.38 25.44
C SER A 182 -13.64 -14.81 24.94
N THR A 183 -13.78 -15.75 25.84
CA THR A 183 -14.13 -17.15 25.53
C THR A 183 -15.63 -17.25 25.29
N THR A 184 -16.05 -17.22 24.04
CA THR A 184 -17.37 -17.69 23.64
C THR A 184 -17.24 -18.93 22.77
N ASN A 185 -17.76 -20.05 23.29
CA ASN A 185 -17.95 -21.32 22.58
C ASN A 185 -16.70 -21.99 21.98
N GLY A 186 -15.72 -22.36 22.79
CA GLY A 186 -14.73 -23.41 22.43
C GLY A 186 -13.75 -23.11 21.30
N THR A 187 -13.82 -21.96 20.67
CA THR A 187 -12.84 -21.44 19.70
C THR A 187 -11.90 -20.47 20.43
N THR A 188 -10.66 -20.81 20.51
CA THR A 188 -9.60 -19.91 21.04
C THR A 188 -9.48 -18.72 20.10
N SER A 189 -10.01 -17.56 20.50
CA SER A 189 -9.83 -16.32 19.73
C SER A 189 -8.37 -15.90 19.78
N THR A 190 -7.81 -15.49 18.63
CA THR A 190 -6.46 -14.92 18.55
C THR A 190 -6.39 -13.69 19.47
N PRO A 191 -5.42 -13.63 20.42
CA PRO A 191 -5.30 -12.49 21.32
C PRO A 191 -5.12 -11.18 20.55
N SER A 192 -5.82 -10.14 20.96
CA SER A 192 -5.70 -8.80 20.35
C SER A 192 -5.76 -7.73 21.42
N TYR A 193 -5.12 -6.59 21.14
CA TYR A 193 -5.22 -5.39 21.94
C TYR A 193 -5.52 -4.19 21.06
N GLU A 194 -6.26 -3.22 21.61
CA GLU A 194 -6.61 -1.96 20.94
C GLU A 194 -5.57 -0.91 21.31
N ILE A 195 -5.07 -0.17 20.31
CA ILE A 195 -4.15 0.94 20.51
C ILE A 195 -4.97 2.23 20.62
N ALA A 196 -4.70 3.03 21.64
CA ALA A 196 -5.31 4.33 21.89
C ALA A 196 -6.83 4.31 21.72
N PRO A 197 -7.58 3.63 22.60
CA PRO A 197 -9.03 3.51 22.50
C PRO A 197 -9.72 4.87 22.49
N GLY A 198 -10.66 5.06 21.53
CA GLY A 198 -11.47 6.29 21.46
C GLY A 198 -10.83 7.47 20.74
N GLU A 199 -9.57 7.38 20.31
CA GLU A 199 -8.87 8.46 19.60
C GLU A 199 -9.43 8.73 18.19
N HIS A 200 -9.90 7.68 17.50
CA HIS A 200 -10.45 7.83 16.16
C HIS A 200 -11.95 8.15 16.21
N GLN A 201 -12.33 9.30 15.64
CA GLN A 201 -13.74 9.72 15.54
C GLN A 201 -14.37 9.27 14.21
N GLY A 202 -13.57 8.95 13.20
CA GLY A 202 -13.97 8.46 11.89
C GLY A 202 -13.45 7.06 11.60
N ALA A 203 -13.99 6.43 10.55
CA ALA A 203 -13.50 5.15 10.07
C ALA A 203 -12.03 5.26 9.62
N ILE A 204 -11.21 4.30 10.01
CA ILE A 204 -9.80 4.26 9.60
C ILE A 204 -9.74 3.65 8.21
N LYS A 205 -9.33 4.43 7.23
CA LYS A 205 -9.23 3.99 5.83
C LYS A 205 -7.94 3.31 5.51
N SER A 206 -6.86 3.78 6.10
CA SER A 206 -5.53 3.28 5.81
C SER A 206 -4.70 3.19 7.07
N LEU A 207 -3.90 2.15 7.13
CA LEU A 207 -3.00 1.82 8.20
C LEU A 207 -1.65 1.44 7.59
N ILE A 208 -0.59 2.04 8.08
CA ILE A 208 0.77 1.77 7.62
C ILE A 208 1.66 1.53 8.84
N TRP A 209 2.46 0.48 8.75
CA TRP A 209 3.56 0.26 9.66
C TRP A 209 4.83 0.92 9.11
N SER A 210 5.58 1.63 9.95
CA SER A 210 6.80 2.30 9.52
C SER A 210 7.88 1.27 9.18
N HIS A 211 8.58 1.48 8.06
CA HIS A 211 9.74 0.67 7.70
C HIS A 211 10.98 1.02 8.52
N GLN A 212 11.02 2.21 9.12
CA GLN A 212 12.18 2.69 9.89
C GLN A 212 12.12 2.34 11.38
N ASP A 213 10.91 2.21 11.94
CA ASP A 213 10.70 1.86 13.33
C ASP A 213 9.59 0.80 13.45
N PRO A 214 9.90 -0.41 13.91
CA PRO A 214 8.91 -1.49 14.06
C PRO A 214 7.85 -1.21 15.13
N ASN A 215 8.01 -0.16 15.95
CA ASN A 215 7.01 0.24 16.93
C ASN A 215 6.10 1.37 16.44
N LEU A 216 6.35 1.92 15.25
CA LEU A 216 5.63 3.08 14.75
C LEU A 216 4.58 2.69 13.72
N LEU A 217 3.33 3.04 14.01
CA LEU A 217 2.17 2.92 13.12
C LEU A 217 1.62 4.28 12.75
N SER A 218 1.16 4.44 11.52
CA SER A 218 0.41 5.62 11.10
C SER A 218 -0.95 5.23 10.55
N THR A 219 -1.96 6.06 10.84
CA THR A 219 -3.34 5.86 10.41
C THR A 219 -3.87 7.10 9.72
N ALA A 220 -4.72 6.90 8.72
CA ALA A 220 -5.51 7.93 8.07
C ALA A 220 -7.00 7.61 8.22
N ALA A 221 -7.79 8.54 8.77
CA ALA A 221 -9.19 8.30 9.10
C ALA A 221 -10.14 9.34 8.51
N ASP A 222 -11.43 9.00 8.46
CA ASP A 222 -12.50 9.86 7.93
C ASP A 222 -12.77 11.12 8.78
N ASP A 223 -12.14 11.23 9.93
CA ASP A 223 -12.12 12.47 10.72
C ASP A 223 -11.10 13.51 10.19
N LYS A 224 -10.53 13.26 9.01
CA LYS A 224 -9.52 14.08 8.34
C LYS A 224 -8.20 14.19 9.11
N GLN A 225 -7.91 13.24 9.97
CA GLN A 225 -6.69 13.24 10.74
C GLN A 225 -5.78 12.09 10.36
N LEU A 226 -4.50 12.41 10.25
CA LEU A 226 -3.41 11.46 10.28
C LEU A 226 -2.91 11.39 11.71
N ARG A 227 -2.68 10.19 12.21
CA ARG A 227 -2.13 9.97 13.55
C ARG A 227 -0.98 8.98 13.47
N TRP A 228 0.01 9.23 14.29
CA TRP A 228 1.16 8.34 14.50
C TRP A 228 1.10 7.80 15.92
N PHE A 229 1.26 6.49 16.02
CA PHE A 229 1.21 5.75 17.28
C PHE A 229 2.53 5.01 17.48
N ASP A 230 3.11 5.17 18.64
CA ASP A 230 4.19 4.31 19.13
C ASP A 230 3.56 3.22 20.00
N LEU A 231 3.81 1.95 19.70
CA LEU A 231 3.24 0.81 20.44
C LEU A 231 3.61 0.80 21.92
N ARG A 232 4.63 1.57 22.31
CA ARG A 232 5.09 1.73 23.69
C ARG A 232 4.33 2.80 24.48
N VAL A 233 3.51 3.61 23.77
CA VAL A 233 2.82 4.76 24.35
C VAL A 233 1.31 4.64 24.11
N PRO A 234 0.45 4.88 25.11
CA PRO A 234 -1.00 4.67 24.99
C PRO A 234 -1.74 5.73 24.19
N THR A 235 -1.08 6.82 23.80
CA THR A 235 -1.67 7.94 23.07
C THR A 235 -0.94 8.19 21.75
N PRO A 236 -1.57 8.85 20.76
CA PRO A 236 -0.86 9.22 19.55
C PRO A 236 0.29 10.18 19.88
N ILE A 237 1.46 9.93 19.27
CA ILE A 237 2.67 10.76 19.46
C ILE A 237 2.68 11.99 18.55
N ALA A 238 1.92 11.95 17.46
CA ALA A 238 1.74 13.07 16.56
C ALA A 238 0.37 12.99 15.86
N THR A 239 -0.17 14.15 15.49
CA THR A 239 -1.43 14.27 14.74
C THR A 239 -1.30 15.39 13.72
N TYR A 240 -1.79 15.16 12.50
CA TYR A 240 -1.83 16.15 11.44
C TYR A 240 -3.25 16.22 10.87
N THR A 241 -3.83 17.43 10.78
CA THR A 241 -5.19 17.63 10.26
C THR A 241 -5.15 17.95 8.77
N LEU A 242 -5.82 17.14 7.98
CA LEU A 242 -5.96 17.33 6.54
C LEU A 242 -7.16 18.22 6.21
N PRO A 243 -7.10 19.06 5.15
CA PRO A 243 -8.24 19.86 4.72
C PRO A 243 -9.37 19.03 4.09
N ALA A 244 -9.02 17.88 3.50
CA ALA A 244 -9.94 16.97 2.85
C ALA A 244 -9.84 15.54 3.41
N LEU A 245 -10.80 14.68 3.08
CA LEU A 245 -10.76 13.27 3.48
C LEU A 245 -9.57 12.56 2.83
N PRO A 246 -8.77 11.80 3.60
CA PRO A 246 -7.73 10.95 3.03
C PRO A 246 -8.38 9.84 2.17
N THR A 247 -7.79 9.58 1.02
CA THR A 247 -8.22 8.51 0.12
C THR A 247 -7.34 7.29 0.28
N THR A 248 -6.04 7.45 0.17
CA THR A 248 -5.05 6.40 0.39
C THR A 248 -3.82 6.96 1.07
N THR A 249 -3.08 6.06 1.70
CA THR A 249 -1.71 6.30 2.15
C THR A 249 -0.80 5.19 1.62
N SER A 250 0.43 5.52 1.35
CA SER A 250 1.47 4.56 0.99
C SER A 250 2.80 4.95 1.61
N THR A 251 3.68 4.00 1.78
CA THR A 251 5.08 4.24 2.10
C THR A 251 5.94 3.79 0.93
N ASN A 252 7.06 4.43 0.72
CA ASN A 252 8.05 3.91 -0.18
C ASN A 252 9.07 3.05 0.60
N ASP A 253 9.49 1.97 -0.01
CA ASP A 253 10.67 1.22 0.37
C ASP A 253 11.86 1.76 -0.47
N PRO A 254 13.02 2.07 0.10
CA PRO A 254 13.47 1.82 1.47
C PRO A 254 13.42 3.04 2.40
N THR A 255 13.06 4.24 1.92
CA THR A 255 13.21 5.48 2.71
C THR A 255 12.16 5.59 3.82
N GLY A 256 11.00 4.97 3.64
CA GLY A 256 9.89 5.00 4.59
C GLY A 256 9.07 6.29 4.56
N THR A 257 9.28 7.16 3.56
CA THR A 257 8.49 8.38 3.38
C THR A 257 7.00 8.05 3.24
N LEU A 258 6.18 8.62 4.13
CA LEU A 258 4.73 8.42 4.12
C LEU A 258 4.10 9.39 3.12
N SER A 259 3.45 8.85 2.10
CA SER A 259 2.70 9.58 1.08
C SER A 259 1.20 9.48 1.36
N VAL A 260 0.49 10.58 1.27
CA VAL A 260 -0.95 10.67 1.55
C VAL A 260 -1.65 11.43 0.45
N ALA A 261 -2.71 10.85 -0.10
CA ALA A 261 -3.63 11.53 -1.01
C ALA A 261 -4.87 12.00 -0.24
N ALA A 262 -5.24 13.27 -0.39
CA ALA A 262 -6.44 13.83 0.23
C ALA A 262 -7.07 14.92 -0.65
N GLY A 263 -8.22 14.62 -1.28
CA GLY A 263 -8.86 15.49 -2.24
C GLY A 263 -7.94 15.83 -3.41
N LYS A 264 -7.63 17.10 -3.60
CA LYS A 264 -6.72 17.60 -4.66
C LYS A 264 -5.30 17.86 -4.16
N ASN A 265 -4.86 17.12 -3.16
CA ASN A 265 -3.56 17.37 -2.55
C ASN A 265 -2.82 16.06 -2.28
N LEU A 266 -1.50 16.12 -2.44
CA LEU A 266 -0.54 15.09 -2.07
C LEU A 266 0.34 15.63 -0.95
N TYR A 267 0.48 14.84 0.10
CA TYR A 267 1.30 15.17 1.27
C TYR A 267 2.37 14.11 1.46
N PHE A 268 3.57 14.54 1.79
CA PHE A 268 4.71 13.65 2.06
C PHE A 268 5.27 13.98 3.43
N PHE A 269 5.37 12.97 4.28
CA PHE A 269 5.83 13.14 5.65
C PHE A 269 7.16 12.44 5.89
N HIS A 270 7.93 13.02 6.79
CA HIS A 270 9.26 12.52 7.13
C HIS A 270 9.17 11.11 7.75
N PRO A 271 10.03 10.17 7.33
CA PRO A 271 9.92 8.76 7.76
C PRO A 271 10.19 8.53 9.26
N THR A 272 11.09 9.32 9.87
CA THR A 272 11.51 9.15 11.27
C THR A 272 11.02 10.26 12.20
N GLN A 273 10.38 11.30 11.68
CA GLN A 273 9.83 12.41 12.47
C GLN A 273 8.30 12.48 12.27
N PRO A 274 7.53 11.79 13.11
CA PRO A 274 6.07 11.77 13.03
C PRO A 274 5.45 13.15 12.98
N GLY A 275 4.54 13.37 12.02
CA GLY A 275 3.86 14.66 11.85
C GLY A 275 4.62 15.73 11.09
N LEU A 276 5.91 15.53 10.78
CA LEU A 276 6.68 16.50 10.00
C LEU A 276 6.36 16.38 8.51
N LEU A 277 5.66 17.37 7.98
CA LEU A 277 5.41 17.50 6.54
C LEU A 277 6.69 17.93 5.83
N THR A 278 7.16 17.13 4.87
CA THR A 278 8.35 17.43 4.05
C THR A 278 7.98 18.12 2.75
N LYS A 279 6.86 17.69 2.15
CA LYS A 279 6.40 18.22 0.86
C LYS A 279 4.90 18.19 0.72
N HIS A 280 4.36 19.18 0.01
CA HIS A 280 2.96 19.27 -0.39
C HIS A 280 2.89 19.65 -1.87
N ILE A 281 2.05 18.93 -2.62
CA ILE A 281 1.78 19.19 -4.04
C ILE A 281 0.27 19.35 -4.21
N ALA A 282 -0.16 20.49 -4.73
CA ALA A 282 -1.55 20.72 -5.12
C ALA A 282 -1.78 20.18 -6.54
N THR A 283 -2.82 19.39 -6.71
CA THR A 283 -3.21 18.83 -7.99
C THR A 283 -4.44 19.54 -8.54
N GLN A 284 -4.64 19.50 -9.87
CA GLN A 284 -5.83 20.10 -10.49
C GLN A 284 -7.10 19.25 -10.27
N ARG A 285 -6.93 17.94 -10.05
CA ARG A 285 -8.01 16.94 -9.95
C ARG A 285 -7.94 16.19 -8.62
N ASP A 286 -9.05 15.58 -8.24
CA ASP A 286 -9.07 14.72 -7.08
C ASP A 286 -8.18 13.50 -7.30
N VAL A 287 -7.47 13.10 -6.26
CA VAL A 287 -6.55 11.96 -6.27
C VAL A 287 -7.13 10.82 -5.45
N ALA A 288 -7.24 9.64 -6.06
CA ALA A 288 -7.70 8.43 -5.38
C ALA A 288 -6.56 7.70 -4.69
N SER A 289 -5.37 7.68 -5.30
CA SER A 289 -4.21 6.96 -4.78
C SER A 289 -2.91 7.68 -5.11
N VAL A 290 -1.91 7.45 -4.29
CA VAL A 290 -0.55 7.98 -4.45
C VAL A 290 0.47 6.92 -4.11
N ALA A 291 1.54 6.85 -4.87
CA ALA A 291 2.72 6.04 -4.56
C ALA A 291 3.98 6.78 -5.01
N LEU A 292 4.98 6.86 -4.13
CA LEU A 292 6.28 7.44 -4.37
C LEU A 292 7.28 6.32 -4.68
N ASP A 293 8.15 6.51 -5.67
CA ASP A 293 9.18 5.54 -6.02
C ASP A 293 10.30 5.42 -4.96
N ALA A 294 11.06 4.34 -5.01
CA ALA A 294 12.15 4.08 -4.07
C ALA A 294 13.27 5.14 -4.11
N ALA A 295 13.48 5.78 -5.25
CA ALA A 295 14.49 6.82 -5.43
C ALA A 295 13.99 8.23 -5.06
N GLU A 296 12.72 8.38 -4.69
CA GLU A 296 12.06 9.67 -4.42
C GLU A 296 12.16 10.66 -5.59
N THR A 297 12.05 10.14 -6.80
CA THR A 297 12.11 10.95 -8.03
C THR A 297 10.77 11.09 -8.71
N ARG A 298 9.90 10.08 -8.60
CA ARG A 298 8.62 10.03 -9.30
C ARG A 298 7.46 9.64 -8.39
N ILE A 299 6.33 10.26 -8.64
CA ILE A 299 5.06 9.95 -7.96
C ILE A 299 4.11 9.40 -9.01
N VAL A 300 3.39 8.33 -8.68
CA VAL A 300 2.28 7.83 -9.47
C VAL A 300 0.98 8.09 -8.75
N THR A 301 0.00 8.62 -9.46
CA THR A 301 -1.33 8.89 -8.92
C THR A 301 -2.43 8.27 -9.78
N GLY A 302 -3.45 7.74 -9.10
CA GLY A 302 -4.73 7.37 -9.69
C GLY A 302 -5.78 8.46 -9.44
N CYS A 303 -6.73 8.60 -10.36
CA CYS A 303 -7.78 9.59 -10.29
C CYS A 303 -9.16 8.93 -10.21
N PRO A 304 -10.08 9.41 -9.35
CA PRO A 304 -11.43 8.87 -9.25
C PRO A 304 -12.37 9.38 -10.35
N SER A 305 -12.01 10.45 -11.03
CA SER A 305 -12.86 11.14 -12.02
C SER A 305 -12.46 10.85 -13.46
N ASP A 306 -11.33 10.24 -13.71
CA ASP A 306 -10.88 9.82 -15.04
C ASP A 306 -10.24 8.42 -15.01
N THR A 307 -9.84 7.96 -16.19
CA THR A 307 -9.27 6.62 -16.40
C THR A 307 -7.75 6.64 -16.54
N TRP A 308 -7.12 7.79 -16.27
CA TRP A 308 -5.71 8.02 -16.54
C TRP A 308 -4.86 7.87 -15.29
N VAL A 309 -3.63 7.46 -15.50
CA VAL A 309 -2.57 7.40 -14.51
C VAL A 309 -1.62 8.56 -14.77
N HIS A 310 -1.35 9.37 -13.76
CA HIS A 310 -0.42 10.48 -13.88
C HIS A 310 0.87 10.16 -13.14
N VAL A 311 1.99 10.34 -13.83
CA VAL A 311 3.33 10.28 -13.26
C VAL A 311 3.84 11.72 -13.11
N TRP A 312 4.29 12.05 -11.92
CA TRP A 312 4.77 13.38 -11.55
C TRP A 312 6.25 13.30 -11.23
N ASP A 313 6.98 14.34 -11.54
CA ASP A 313 8.31 14.54 -11.00
C ASP A 313 8.19 14.99 -9.53
N TYR A 314 8.86 14.26 -8.63
CA TYR A 314 8.77 14.56 -7.20
C TYR A 314 9.40 15.92 -6.87
N ALA A 315 10.50 16.32 -7.53
CA ALA A 315 11.20 17.58 -7.21
C ALA A 315 10.39 18.82 -7.64
N THR A 316 9.86 18.82 -8.85
CA THR A 316 9.12 19.95 -9.42
C THR A 316 7.63 19.95 -9.07
N GLY A 317 7.03 18.78 -8.86
CA GLY A 317 5.58 18.62 -8.68
C GLY A 317 4.80 18.77 -9.98
N GLU A 318 5.43 18.61 -11.14
CA GLU A 318 4.80 18.66 -12.45
C GLU A 318 4.52 17.27 -13.01
N VAL A 319 3.48 17.16 -13.83
CA VAL A 319 3.14 15.90 -14.54
C VAL A 319 4.13 15.71 -15.67
N VAL A 320 4.90 14.61 -15.62
CA VAL A 320 5.88 14.25 -16.65
C VAL A 320 5.34 13.22 -17.65
N GLU A 321 4.41 12.38 -17.21
CA GLU A 321 3.82 11.33 -18.05
C GLU A 321 2.35 11.11 -17.71
N THR A 322 1.55 10.74 -18.73
CA THR A 322 0.15 10.34 -18.54
C THR A 322 -0.08 8.99 -19.20
N GLY A 323 -0.29 7.96 -18.37
CA GLY A 323 -0.61 6.61 -18.81
C GLY A 323 -2.08 6.46 -19.15
N ARG A 324 -2.39 5.90 -20.32
CA ARG A 324 -3.75 5.62 -20.79
C ARG A 324 -3.89 4.13 -21.04
N GLY A 325 -4.95 3.52 -20.54
CA GLY A 325 -5.15 2.09 -20.73
C GLY A 325 -6.28 1.49 -19.89
N HIS A 326 -6.61 2.10 -18.75
CA HIS A 326 -7.77 1.71 -17.98
C HIS A 326 -9.09 2.21 -18.61
N HIS A 327 -10.17 1.47 -18.35
CA HIS A 327 -11.52 1.80 -18.80
C HIS A 327 -12.43 2.29 -17.66
N GLY A 328 -11.89 2.47 -16.48
CA GLY A 328 -12.56 3.00 -15.30
C GLY A 328 -11.61 3.76 -14.39
N PRO A 329 -12.13 4.43 -13.34
CA PRO A 329 -11.33 5.11 -12.32
C PRO A 329 -10.20 4.26 -11.76
N VAL A 330 -9.07 4.88 -11.45
CA VAL A 330 -7.91 4.20 -10.88
C VAL A 330 -7.88 4.42 -9.38
N TRP A 331 -8.15 3.36 -8.62
CA TRP A 331 -8.34 3.43 -7.17
C TRP A 331 -7.08 3.17 -6.35
N THR A 332 -6.10 2.46 -6.90
CA THR A 332 -4.91 2.06 -6.17
C THR A 332 -3.68 2.07 -7.07
N THR A 333 -2.56 2.47 -6.49
CA THR A 333 -1.26 2.51 -7.16
C THR A 333 -0.20 1.98 -6.21
N ALA A 334 0.80 1.29 -6.73
CA ALA A 334 1.95 0.82 -5.96
C ALA A 334 3.20 0.77 -6.85
N TRP A 335 4.35 1.14 -6.30
CA TRP A 335 5.64 0.93 -6.94
C TRP A 335 6.22 -0.43 -6.60
N SER A 336 6.89 -1.05 -7.55
CA SER A 336 7.72 -2.22 -7.28
C SER A 336 8.93 -1.83 -6.42
N PRO A 337 9.41 -2.74 -5.56
CA PRO A 337 10.50 -2.43 -4.63
C PRO A 337 11.83 -2.14 -5.33
N ASP A 338 11.98 -2.55 -6.60
CA ASP A 338 13.15 -2.25 -7.45
C ASP A 338 13.01 -0.94 -8.24
N GLY A 339 11.85 -0.26 -8.13
CA GLY A 339 11.57 1.01 -8.80
C GLY A 339 11.44 0.91 -10.34
N ARG A 340 11.40 -0.29 -10.92
CA ARG A 340 11.37 -0.49 -12.38
C ARG A 340 9.99 -0.45 -12.98
N ILE A 341 9.00 -0.83 -12.20
CA ILE A 341 7.60 -0.89 -12.63
C ILE A 341 6.69 -0.31 -11.55
N TYR A 342 5.52 0.11 -11.95
CA TYR A 342 4.44 0.41 -11.02
C TYR A 342 3.15 -0.28 -11.44
N ALA A 343 2.35 -0.66 -10.46
CA ALA A 343 1.05 -1.28 -10.65
C ALA A 343 -0.07 -0.29 -10.40
N THR A 344 -1.16 -0.43 -11.16
CA THR A 344 -2.38 0.34 -10.98
C THR A 344 -3.58 -0.58 -10.99
N GLY A 345 -4.52 -0.38 -10.08
CA GLY A 345 -5.77 -1.12 -10.02
C GLY A 345 -6.98 -0.22 -10.23
N SER A 346 -7.93 -0.67 -11.04
CA SER A 346 -9.04 0.14 -11.51
C SER A 346 -10.42 -0.48 -11.23
N GLU A 347 -11.44 0.37 -11.37
CA GLU A 347 -12.85 -0.02 -11.38
C GLU A 347 -13.18 -1.02 -12.51
N ASP A 348 -12.37 -1.04 -13.59
CA ASP A 348 -12.53 -1.96 -14.72
C ASP A 348 -12.19 -3.44 -14.39
N GLY A 349 -11.78 -3.72 -13.15
CA GLY A 349 -11.43 -5.07 -12.69
C GLY A 349 -10.05 -5.53 -13.15
N THR A 350 -9.23 -4.66 -13.73
CA THR A 350 -7.88 -5.01 -14.16
C THR A 350 -6.81 -4.38 -13.29
N VAL A 351 -5.71 -5.10 -13.11
CA VAL A 351 -4.44 -4.54 -12.66
C VAL A 351 -3.56 -4.34 -13.88
N LYS A 352 -2.92 -3.18 -13.99
CA LYS A 352 -1.97 -2.89 -15.06
C LYS A 352 -0.59 -2.63 -14.48
N LEU A 353 0.42 -3.26 -15.12
CA LEU A 353 1.82 -3.00 -14.83
C LEU A 353 2.39 -2.06 -15.89
N TRP A 354 3.08 -1.04 -15.43
CA TRP A 354 3.67 0.01 -16.24
C TRP A 354 5.17 0.04 -16.01
N LYS A 355 5.93 0.23 -17.06
CA LYS A 355 7.39 0.37 -16.98
C LYS A 355 7.75 1.80 -16.57
N ALA A 356 8.63 1.94 -15.60
CA ALA A 356 9.21 3.20 -15.22
C ALA A 356 10.50 3.44 -15.99
N GLY A 357 10.54 4.45 -16.86
CA GLY A 357 11.73 4.83 -17.61
C GLY A 357 11.73 4.47 -19.10
N GLU A 358 12.72 4.98 -19.81
CA GLU A 358 12.92 4.74 -21.24
C GLU A 358 13.34 3.30 -21.49
N GLY A 359 12.60 2.61 -22.30
CA GLY A 359 12.92 1.27 -22.70
C GLY A 359 11.85 0.70 -23.61
N GLY A 360 12.27 0.14 -24.76
CA GLY A 360 11.38 -0.36 -25.78
C GLY A 360 10.39 -1.42 -25.31
N TYR A 361 9.44 -1.67 -26.15
CA TYR A 361 8.44 -2.72 -26.14
C TYR A 361 9.10 -4.09 -25.91
N GLY A 362 9.32 -4.54 -24.72
CA GLY A 362 10.05 -5.80 -24.53
C GLY A 362 10.17 -6.27 -23.09
N LEU A 363 9.46 -5.64 -22.17
CA LEU A 363 9.41 -6.07 -20.77
C LEU A 363 8.80 -7.45 -20.60
N TRP A 364 7.95 -7.83 -21.52
CA TRP A 364 7.02 -8.93 -21.38
C TRP A 364 7.39 -10.14 -22.24
N ARG A 365 8.69 -10.24 -22.65
CA ARG A 365 9.23 -11.40 -23.35
C ARG A 365 10.55 -11.85 -22.74
#